data_d55436ae5874b0aab5b027f002dc64ec
#
_entry.id   d55436ae5874b0aab5b027f002dc64ec
#
_cell.length_a   1.000
_cell.length_b   1.000
_cell.length_c   1.000
_cell.angle_alpha   90.00
_cell.angle_beta   90.00
_cell.angle_gamma   90.00
#
_symmetry.space_group_name_H-M   'P 1'
#
loop_
_entity.id
_entity.type
_entity.pdbx_description
1 polymer ?
#
loop_
_entity_poly.entity_id
_entity_poly.type
_entity_poly.pdbx_seq_one_letter_code
_entity_poly.pdbx_strand_id
1 'polypeptide(L)'
;MSAGENSRANESGAERNRAGPLLADYAYIVRARLRYWRYGSQPPQPLPAAPDAPPPVLLIPGVFETWHYMKALRDRLSERGHPVHSVPELGFNRHPIAEMAALLTAYLEHRQLTGVTIVAHSKGGLIGKAMMVEDERTAAGRIDRMVSINTPYAGIALARFGLGPWREFSPTRPVIVELAAAERVNRRITSLQSRYDQYLPAGSAVLDGAENVVLPHSGHFRVLGLPSVIEEVVARVPRRASSA
;
A
#
# COMPACT_ATOMS: atom_id res chain seq x y z
N MET A 1 -30.44 -32.69 20.77
CA MET A 1 -30.74 -31.33 20.28
C MET A 1 -29.79 -30.34 20.98
N SER A 2 -28.50 -30.22 20.60
CA SER A 2 -27.62 -29.19 21.20
C SER A 2 -26.44 -28.74 20.36
N ALA A 3 -26.18 -29.36 19.18
CA ALA A 3 -25.04 -28.96 18.35
C ALA A 3 -25.35 -27.81 17.36
N GLY A 4 -26.61 -27.57 17.02
CA GLY A 4 -27.02 -26.54 16.05
C GLY A 4 -27.18 -25.14 16.63
N GLU A 5 -27.44 -25.02 17.93
CA GLU A 5 -27.62 -23.70 18.59
C GLU A 5 -26.29 -23.01 18.91
N ASN A 6 -25.26 -23.79 19.24
CA ASN A 6 -23.91 -23.23 19.52
C ASN A 6 -23.22 -22.70 18.24
N SER A 7 -23.50 -23.29 17.05
CA SER A 7 -22.95 -22.81 15.77
C SER A 7 -23.54 -21.44 15.39
N ARG A 8 -24.86 -21.28 15.51
CA ARG A 8 -25.55 -20.01 15.17
C ARG A 8 -25.21 -18.85 16.14
N ALA A 9 -25.00 -19.15 17.42
CA ALA A 9 -24.58 -18.14 18.40
C ALA A 9 -23.14 -17.64 18.13
N ASN A 10 -22.26 -18.55 17.68
CA ASN A 10 -20.87 -18.19 17.37
C ASN A 10 -20.77 -17.40 16.04
N GLU A 11 -21.58 -17.73 15.04
CA GLU A 11 -21.67 -16.97 13.78
C GLU A 11 -22.26 -15.57 14.01
N SER A 12 -23.31 -15.43 14.83
CA SER A 12 -23.92 -14.14 15.16
C SER A 12 -22.99 -13.24 16.01
N GLY A 13 -22.12 -13.83 16.83
CA GLY A 13 -21.08 -13.13 17.59
C GLY A 13 -19.94 -12.63 16.68
N ALA A 14 -19.56 -13.43 15.71
CA ALA A 14 -18.53 -13.08 14.73
C ALA A 14 -19.01 -12.00 13.75
N GLU A 15 -20.30 -12.03 13.34
CA GLU A 15 -20.88 -10.99 12.47
C GLU A 15 -21.06 -9.65 13.22
N ARG A 16 -21.52 -9.66 14.47
CA ARG A 16 -21.60 -8.45 15.30
C ARG A 16 -20.24 -7.79 15.51
N ASN A 17 -19.17 -8.57 15.55
CA ASN A 17 -17.81 -8.05 15.72
C ASN A 17 -17.22 -7.45 14.42
N ARG A 18 -17.86 -7.63 13.26
CA ARG A 18 -17.41 -7.06 11.97
C ARG A 18 -17.99 -5.68 11.67
N ALA A 19 -19.14 -5.33 12.22
CA ALA A 19 -19.83 -4.06 11.96
C ALA A 19 -19.02 -2.85 12.45
N GLY A 20 -18.44 -2.91 13.64
CA GLY A 20 -17.63 -1.82 14.18
C GLY A 20 -16.38 -1.48 13.34
N PRO A 21 -15.55 -2.47 12.98
CA PRO A 21 -14.43 -2.27 12.05
C PRO A 21 -14.86 -1.70 10.70
N LEU A 22 -15.97 -2.16 10.13
CA LEU A 22 -16.48 -1.68 8.85
C LEU A 22 -16.91 -0.21 8.90
N LEU A 23 -17.68 0.18 9.93
CA LEU A 23 -18.07 1.58 10.13
C LEU A 23 -16.85 2.48 10.34
N ALA A 24 -15.85 2.02 11.09
CA ALA A 24 -14.61 2.76 11.30
C ALA A 24 -13.79 2.91 10.00
N ASP A 25 -13.85 1.91 9.11
CA ASP A 25 -13.21 1.96 7.80
C ASP A 25 -13.85 3.04 6.91
N TYR A 26 -15.18 3.09 6.83
CA TYR A 26 -15.89 4.15 6.12
C TYR A 26 -15.66 5.54 6.74
N ALA A 27 -15.62 5.64 8.06
CA ALA A 27 -15.30 6.89 8.75
C ALA A 27 -13.89 7.39 8.39
N TYR A 28 -12.95 6.46 8.20
CA TYR A 28 -11.59 6.79 7.75
C TYR A 28 -11.59 7.38 6.32
N ILE A 29 -12.34 6.77 5.40
CA ILE A 29 -12.51 7.28 4.02
C ILE A 29 -13.07 8.71 4.06
N VAL A 30 -14.15 8.94 4.82
CA VAL A 30 -14.77 10.26 4.92
C VAL A 30 -13.78 11.29 5.46
N ARG A 31 -13.02 10.96 6.51
CA ARG A 31 -11.98 11.86 7.05
C ARG A 31 -10.90 12.21 6.02
N ALA A 32 -10.44 11.22 5.25
CA ALA A 32 -9.45 11.45 4.20
C ALA A 32 -9.99 12.37 3.10
N ARG A 33 -11.27 12.18 2.69
CA ARG A 33 -11.95 13.04 1.72
C ARG A 33 -12.15 14.47 2.23
N LEU A 34 -12.56 14.64 3.48
CA LEU A 34 -12.70 15.95 4.10
C LEU A 34 -11.35 16.67 4.19
N ARG A 35 -10.26 15.98 4.49
CA ARG A 35 -8.92 16.54 4.46
C ARG A 35 -8.54 17.01 3.05
N TYR A 36 -8.81 16.21 2.02
CA TYR A 36 -8.58 16.60 0.64
C TYR A 36 -9.32 17.91 0.27
N TRP A 37 -10.60 18.03 0.63
CA TRP A 37 -11.37 19.24 0.37
C TRP A 37 -10.87 20.45 1.15
N ARG A 38 -10.37 20.22 2.38
CA ARG A 38 -9.89 21.33 3.22
C ARG A 38 -8.48 21.79 2.87
N TYR A 39 -7.59 20.90 2.47
CA TYR A 39 -6.15 21.19 2.30
C TYR A 39 -5.67 21.10 0.85
N GLY A 40 -6.54 20.70 -0.08
CA GLY A 40 -6.19 20.58 -1.50
C GLY A 40 -5.37 19.34 -1.84
N SER A 41 -4.92 19.27 -3.08
CA SER A 41 -4.19 18.11 -3.62
C SER A 41 -2.69 18.10 -3.29
N GLN A 42 -2.12 19.25 -2.98
CA GLN A 42 -0.68 19.38 -2.80
C GLN A 42 -0.21 18.80 -1.47
N PRO A 43 0.71 17.83 -1.47
CA PRO A 43 1.32 17.34 -0.25
C PRO A 43 2.32 18.36 0.29
N PRO A 44 2.61 18.35 1.60
CA PRO A 44 3.74 19.06 2.16
C PRO A 44 5.04 18.63 1.48
N GLN A 45 5.96 19.55 1.32
CA GLN A 45 7.27 19.26 0.72
C GLN A 45 8.03 18.21 1.56
N PRO A 46 8.80 17.32 0.92
CA PRO A 46 9.71 16.44 1.63
C PRO A 46 10.73 17.22 2.44
N LEU A 47 11.22 16.65 3.52
CA LEU A 47 12.36 17.21 4.24
C LEU A 47 13.56 17.33 3.28
N PRO A 48 14.39 18.38 3.41
CA PRO A 48 15.62 18.49 2.65
C PRO A 48 16.52 17.28 2.87
N ALA A 49 17.16 16.82 1.82
CA ALA A 49 18.19 15.79 1.94
C ALA A 49 19.39 16.39 2.69
N ALA A 50 19.74 15.81 3.83
CA ALA A 50 20.97 16.12 4.57
C ALA A 50 21.95 14.95 4.41
N PRO A 51 23.27 15.17 4.59
CA PRO A 51 24.25 14.09 4.44
C PRO A 51 23.96 12.84 5.27
N ASP A 52 23.39 13.03 6.47
CA ASP A 52 23.04 11.96 7.41
C ASP A 52 21.53 11.65 7.44
N ALA A 53 20.76 12.18 6.49
CA ALA A 53 19.33 11.91 6.44
C ALA A 53 19.06 10.43 6.19
N PRO A 54 18.03 9.86 6.84
CA PRO A 54 17.61 8.51 6.50
C PRO A 54 17.10 8.43 5.06
N PRO A 55 17.03 7.21 4.47
CA PRO A 55 16.62 7.02 3.08
C PRO A 55 15.27 7.68 2.76
N PRO A 56 15.10 8.17 1.52
CA PRO A 56 13.83 8.73 1.10
C PRO A 56 12.74 7.68 1.04
N VAL A 57 11.51 8.09 1.35
CA VAL A 57 10.32 7.24 1.30
C VAL A 57 9.37 7.76 0.24
N LEU A 58 8.92 6.88 -0.66
CA LEU A 58 7.87 7.16 -1.62
C LEU A 58 6.55 6.54 -1.15
N LEU A 59 5.52 7.38 -0.96
CA LEU A 59 4.17 6.91 -0.63
C LEU A 59 3.33 6.72 -1.88
N ILE A 60 2.76 5.51 -2.06
CA ILE A 60 1.89 5.20 -3.18
C ILE A 60 0.50 4.78 -2.67
N PRO A 61 -0.51 5.65 -2.76
CA PRO A 61 -1.88 5.36 -2.33
C PRO A 61 -2.58 4.35 -3.25
N GLY A 62 -3.71 3.82 -2.81
CA GLY A 62 -4.57 2.91 -3.57
C GLY A 62 -5.40 3.62 -4.64
N VAL A 63 -6.26 2.84 -5.33
CA VAL A 63 -7.19 3.38 -6.32
C VAL A 63 -8.24 4.27 -5.63
N PHE A 64 -8.57 5.41 -6.26
CA PHE A 64 -9.45 6.46 -5.72
C PHE A 64 -8.97 7.11 -4.42
N GLU A 65 -7.72 6.89 -4.05
CA GLU A 65 -7.08 7.52 -2.91
C GLU A 65 -6.18 8.68 -3.33
N THR A 66 -5.98 9.58 -2.38
CA THR A 66 -4.96 10.63 -2.45
C THR A 66 -3.98 10.43 -1.29
N TRP A 67 -2.86 11.16 -1.26
CA TRP A 67 -1.88 11.09 -0.17
C TRP A 67 -2.49 11.28 1.23
N HIS A 68 -3.68 11.90 1.34
CA HIS A 68 -4.38 12.11 2.62
C HIS A 68 -4.78 10.81 3.33
N TYR A 69 -4.95 9.73 2.57
CA TYR A 69 -5.20 8.41 3.15
C TYR A 69 -3.95 7.88 3.90
N MET A 70 -2.76 8.26 3.43
CA MET A 70 -1.49 7.85 4.04
C MET A 70 -0.88 8.94 4.93
N LYS A 71 -1.64 10.02 5.26
CA LYS A 71 -1.12 11.16 6.03
C LYS A 71 -0.48 10.76 7.35
N ALA A 72 -1.09 9.84 8.10
CA ALA A 72 -0.55 9.43 9.39
C ALA A 72 0.81 8.70 9.26
N LEU A 73 0.97 7.86 8.25
CA LEU A 73 2.24 7.23 7.88
C LEU A 73 3.27 8.28 7.46
N ARG A 74 2.86 9.21 6.60
CA ARG A 74 3.70 10.30 6.15
C ARG A 74 4.25 11.12 7.32
N ASP A 75 3.36 11.59 8.18
CA ASP A 75 3.73 12.42 9.31
C ASP A 75 4.71 11.66 10.22
N ARG A 76 4.42 10.40 10.54
CA ARG A 76 5.28 9.59 11.40
C ARG A 76 6.66 9.31 10.81
N LEU A 77 6.75 9.04 9.50
CA LEU A 77 8.02 8.86 8.82
C LEU A 77 8.82 10.18 8.76
N SER A 78 8.14 11.31 8.52
CA SER A 78 8.78 12.64 8.58
C SER A 78 9.29 12.99 9.97
N GLU A 79 8.56 12.66 11.05
CA GLU A 79 9.02 12.79 12.44
C GLU A 79 10.28 11.96 12.73
N ARG A 80 10.50 10.88 11.98
CA ARG A 80 11.71 10.05 12.04
C ARG A 80 12.85 10.59 11.16
N GLY A 81 12.64 11.72 10.50
CA GLY A 81 13.63 12.40 9.68
C GLY A 81 13.66 11.99 8.21
N HIS A 82 12.82 11.05 7.78
CA HIS A 82 12.78 10.63 6.38
C HIS A 82 12.27 11.74 5.46
N PRO A 83 12.94 12.00 4.31
CA PRO A 83 12.33 12.73 3.20
C PRO A 83 11.17 11.91 2.63
N VAL A 84 9.93 12.35 2.90
CA VAL A 84 8.72 11.58 2.48
C VAL A 84 8.10 12.24 1.26
N HIS A 85 8.12 11.52 0.16
CA HIS A 85 7.60 11.93 -1.14
C HIS A 85 6.18 11.41 -1.36
N SER A 86 5.29 12.31 -1.70
CA SER A 86 3.93 12.02 -2.18
C SER A 86 3.75 12.79 -3.48
N VAL A 87 3.40 12.09 -4.57
CA VAL A 87 3.39 12.67 -5.93
C VAL A 87 1.98 13.12 -6.29
N PRO A 88 1.72 14.45 -6.37
CA PRO A 88 0.38 14.98 -6.63
C PRO A 88 -0.19 14.54 -7.98
N GLU A 89 0.67 14.30 -8.96
CA GLU A 89 0.31 13.90 -10.31
C GLU A 89 -0.39 12.52 -10.37
N LEU A 90 -0.25 11.69 -9.33
CA LEU A 90 -1.06 10.47 -9.17
C LEU A 90 -2.56 10.78 -9.07
N GLY A 91 -2.92 12.00 -8.62
CA GLY A 91 -4.30 12.39 -8.41
C GLY A 91 -5.05 11.40 -7.52
N PHE A 92 -6.14 10.83 -8.04
CA PHE A 92 -6.91 9.75 -7.39
C PHE A 92 -6.45 8.34 -7.80
N ASN A 93 -5.30 8.19 -8.39
CA ASN A 93 -4.68 6.92 -8.81
C ASN A 93 -5.63 6.01 -9.63
N ARG A 94 -6.31 6.58 -10.63
CA ARG A 94 -7.29 5.87 -11.46
C ARG A 94 -6.73 5.31 -12.78
N HIS A 95 -5.57 5.77 -13.19
CA HIS A 95 -4.90 5.36 -14.42
C HIS A 95 -4.27 3.96 -14.30
N PRO A 96 -3.93 3.29 -15.39
CA PRO A 96 -3.33 1.95 -15.38
C PRO A 96 -2.07 1.84 -14.52
N ILE A 97 -1.83 0.65 -13.95
CA ILE A 97 -0.66 0.35 -13.10
C ILE A 97 0.64 0.72 -13.82
N ALA A 98 0.79 0.30 -15.08
CA ALA A 98 2.01 0.55 -15.86
C ALA A 98 2.26 2.04 -16.09
N GLU A 99 1.20 2.82 -16.37
CA GLU A 99 1.28 4.27 -16.57
C GLU A 99 1.72 4.98 -15.28
N MET A 100 1.11 4.60 -14.14
CA MET A 100 1.46 5.17 -12.85
C MET A 100 2.86 4.76 -12.39
N ALA A 101 3.30 3.54 -12.69
CA ALA A 101 4.67 3.10 -12.42
C ALA A 101 5.68 3.92 -13.23
N ALA A 102 5.43 4.15 -14.52
CA ALA A 102 6.29 4.97 -15.37
C ALA A 102 6.36 6.43 -14.87
N LEU A 103 5.23 7.02 -14.48
CA LEU A 103 5.17 8.38 -13.91
C LEU A 103 6.03 8.48 -12.65
N LEU A 104 5.91 7.52 -11.74
CA LEU A 104 6.67 7.53 -10.47
C LEU A 104 8.15 7.21 -10.69
N THR A 105 8.51 6.35 -11.63
CA THR A 105 9.91 6.10 -12.02
C THR A 105 10.54 7.37 -12.55
N ALA A 106 9.88 8.08 -13.47
CA ALA A 106 10.34 9.37 -13.98
C ALA A 106 10.48 10.42 -12.87
N TYR A 107 9.58 10.40 -11.87
CA TYR A 107 9.70 11.27 -10.68
C TYR A 107 10.98 10.96 -9.90
N LEU A 108 11.28 9.67 -9.62
CA LEU A 108 12.52 9.29 -8.92
C LEU A 108 13.76 9.71 -9.70
N GLU A 109 13.74 9.56 -11.02
CA GLU A 109 14.84 9.97 -11.92
C GLU A 109 15.05 11.48 -11.89
N HIS A 110 13.98 12.25 -12.12
CA HIS A 110 14.04 13.71 -12.13
C HIS A 110 14.56 14.29 -10.80
N ARG A 111 14.18 13.66 -9.69
CA ARG A 111 14.62 14.05 -8.33
C ARG A 111 15.96 13.41 -7.93
N GLN A 112 16.56 12.58 -8.78
CA GLN A 112 17.80 11.84 -8.52
C GLN A 112 17.77 11.03 -7.23
N LEU A 113 16.59 10.48 -6.87
CA LEU A 113 16.43 9.69 -5.67
C LEU A 113 16.99 8.29 -5.85
N THR A 114 17.70 7.81 -4.84
CA THR A 114 18.27 6.45 -4.74
C THR A 114 18.07 5.88 -3.34
N GLY A 115 18.14 4.57 -3.17
CA GLY A 115 17.91 3.90 -1.90
C GLY A 115 16.48 4.08 -1.38
N VAL A 116 15.53 4.31 -2.28
CA VAL A 116 14.12 4.62 -1.94
C VAL A 116 13.44 3.44 -1.29
N THR A 117 12.79 3.66 -0.17
CA THR A 117 11.79 2.72 0.38
C THR A 117 10.40 3.13 -0.10
N ILE A 118 9.71 2.21 -0.75
CA ILE A 118 8.30 2.40 -1.12
C ILE A 118 7.42 1.98 0.05
N VAL A 119 6.47 2.83 0.45
CA VAL A 119 5.37 2.46 1.34
C VAL A 119 4.07 2.61 0.56
N ALA A 120 3.36 1.52 0.36
CA ALA A 120 2.26 1.45 -0.58
C ALA A 120 0.99 0.86 0.04
N HIS A 121 -0.17 1.31 -0.45
CA HIS A 121 -1.46 0.78 -0.05
C HIS A 121 -2.23 0.24 -1.25
N SER A 122 -2.86 -0.94 -1.09
CA SER A 122 -3.78 -1.51 -2.08
C SER A 122 -3.17 -1.52 -3.50
N LYS A 123 -3.79 -0.88 -4.50
CA LYS A 123 -3.25 -0.71 -5.85
C LYS A 123 -1.81 -0.19 -5.88
N GLY A 124 -1.48 0.69 -4.93
CA GLY A 124 -0.14 1.27 -4.82
C GLY A 124 0.97 0.22 -4.71
N GLY A 125 0.70 -0.93 -4.07
CA GLY A 125 1.67 -2.01 -3.97
C GLY A 125 1.91 -2.73 -5.31
N LEU A 126 0.90 -2.84 -6.17
CA LEU A 126 1.08 -3.36 -7.54
C LEU A 126 1.92 -2.39 -8.38
N ILE A 127 1.67 -1.08 -8.24
CA ILE A 127 2.47 -0.03 -8.90
C ILE A 127 3.91 -0.09 -8.39
N GLY A 128 4.11 -0.16 -7.07
CA GLY A 128 5.44 -0.25 -6.46
C GLY A 128 6.20 -1.50 -6.92
N LYS A 129 5.52 -2.65 -7.01
CA LYS A 129 6.14 -3.88 -7.53
C LYS A 129 6.53 -3.73 -9.01
N ALA A 130 5.68 -3.11 -9.85
CA ALA A 130 6.01 -2.82 -11.24
C ALA A 130 7.25 -1.91 -11.36
N MET A 131 7.37 -0.88 -10.52
CA MET A 131 8.56 -0.04 -10.45
C MET A 131 9.81 -0.84 -10.06
N MET A 132 9.72 -1.72 -9.05
CA MET A 132 10.85 -2.56 -8.61
C MET A 132 11.31 -3.54 -9.70
N VAL A 133 10.37 -4.10 -10.46
CA VAL A 133 10.68 -4.98 -11.59
C VAL A 133 11.42 -4.22 -12.68
N GLU A 134 10.98 -3.03 -13.02
CA GLU A 134 11.64 -2.17 -14.00
C GLU A 134 13.01 -1.68 -13.52
N ASP A 135 13.13 -1.29 -12.25
CA ASP A 135 14.38 -0.88 -11.60
C ASP A 135 15.44 -2.01 -11.65
N GLU A 136 15.02 -3.26 -11.42
CA GLU A 136 15.90 -4.42 -11.53
C GLU A 136 16.28 -4.71 -13.00
N ARG A 137 15.30 -4.62 -13.92
CA ARG A 137 15.52 -4.86 -15.35
C ARG A 137 16.52 -3.87 -15.98
N THR A 138 16.45 -2.60 -15.55
CA THR A 138 17.33 -1.53 -16.02
C THR A 138 18.62 -1.40 -15.21
N ALA A 139 18.77 -2.18 -14.15
CA ALA A 139 19.87 -2.07 -13.19
C ALA A 139 20.06 -0.64 -12.62
N ALA A 140 18.97 0.12 -12.53
CA ALA A 140 19.01 1.51 -12.06
C ALA A 140 19.33 1.62 -10.56
N GLY A 141 18.95 0.62 -9.76
CA GLY A 141 19.27 0.51 -8.34
C GLY A 141 18.69 1.64 -7.46
N ARG A 142 17.59 2.24 -7.88
CA ARG A 142 16.98 3.37 -7.17
C ARG A 142 16.12 2.94 -6.00
N ILE A 143 15.52 1.74 -6.07
CA ILE A 143 14.55 1.26 -5.09
C ILE A 143 15.19 0.15 -4.24
N ASP A 144 15.32 0.40 -2.95
CA ASP A 144 15.87 -0.59 -2.00
C ASP A 144 14.83 -1.65 -1.65
N ARG A 145 13.67 -1.25 -1.14
CA ARG A 145 12.62 -2.16 -0.68
C ARG A 145 11.23 -1.56 -0.75
N MET A 146 10.22 -2.39 -0.45
CA MET A 146 8.84 -1.96 -0.32
C MET A 146 8.16 -2.56 0.91
N VAL A 147 7.36 -1.75 1.59
CA VAL A 147 6.35 -2.18 2.57
C VAL A 147 4.98 -1.90 1.97
N SER A 148 4.23 -2.95 1.69
CA SER A 148 2.88 -2.84 1.13
C SER A 148 1.83 -3.22 2.16
N ILE A 149 0.68 -2.56 2.10
CA ILE A 149 -0.45 -2.76 3.02
C ILE A 149 -1.68 -3.12 2.19
N ASN A 150 -2.30 -4.25 2.46
CA ASN A 150 -3.52 -4.72 1.79
C ASN A 150 -3.44 -4.66 0.25
N THR A 151 -2.35 -5.13 -0.34
CA THR A 151 -2.14 -5.16 -1.79
C THR A 151 -2.64 -6.47 -2.39
N PRO A 152 -3.54 -6.44 -3.41
CA PRO A 152 -4.08 -7.66 -4.02
C PRO A 152 -3.11 -8.25 -5.05
N TYR A 153 -2.01 -8.87 -4.63
CA TYR A 153 -1.00 -9.45 -5.53
C TYR A 153 -1.55 -10.57 -6.40
N ALA A 154 -2.45 -11.40 -5.86
CA ALA A 154 -3.13 -12.45 -6.62
C ALA A 154 -4.30 -11.92 -7.48
N GLY A 155 -4.54 -10.60 -7.46
CA GLY A 155 -5.71 -10.00 -8.07
C GLY A 155 -6.99 -10.24 -7.27
N ILE A 156 -8.13 -9.82 -7.83
CA ILE A 156 -9.47 -9.96 -7.27
C ILE A 156 -10.37 -10.64 -8.29
N ALA A 157 -10.81 -11.86 -8.04
CA ALA A 157 -11.59 -12.66 -9.00
C ALA A 157 -12.87 -11.93 -9.48
N LEU A 158 -13.57 -11.22 -8.58
CA LEU A 158 -14.75 -10.44 -8.91
C LEU A 158 -14.47 -9.22 -9.80
N ALA A 159 -13.22 -8.76 -9.86
CA ALA A 159 -12.81 -7.62 -10.67
C ALA A 159 -13.00 -7.85 -12.19
N ARG A 160 -13.11 -9.11 -12.63
CA ARG A 160 -13.43 -9.46 -14.02
C ARG A 160 -14.78 -8.89 -14.49
N PHE A 161 -15.72 -8.70 -13.56
CA PHE A 161 -17.04 -8.12 -13.80
C PHE A 161 -17.09 -6.61 -13.50
N GLY A 162 -16.00 -6.04 -12.99
CA GLY A 162 -15.88 -4.63 -12.64
C GLY A 162 -15.88 -3.72 -13.86
N LEU A 163 -16.16 -2.45 -13.63
CA LEU A 163 -16.07 -1.37 -14.62
C LEU A 163 -14.90 -0.44 -14.29
N GLY A 164 -14.36 0.22 -15.33
CA GLY A 164 -13.29 1.20 -15.17
C GLY A 164 -12.04 0.61 -14.49
N PRO A 165 -11.41 1.33 -13.55
CA PRO A 165 -10.16 0.93 -12.92
C PRO A 165 -10.21 -0.41 -12.17
N TRP A 166 -11.40 -0.88 -11.75
CA TRP A 166 -11.56 -2.15 -11.04
C TRP A 166 -11.21 -3.37 -11.89
N ARG A 167 -11.42 -3.30 -13.22
CA ARG A 167 -11.09 -4.41 -14.13
C ARG A 167 -9.61 -4.77 -14.15
N GLU A 168 -8.76 -3.83 -13.81
CA GLU A 168 -7.31 -4.03 -13.80
C GLU A 168 -6.87 -5.06 -12.75
N PHE A 169 -7.63 -5.23 -11.68
CA PHE A 169 -7.34 -6.19 -10.62
C PHE A 169 -7.76 -7.63 -10.95
N SER A 170 -8.32 -7.91 -12.14
CA SER A 170 -8.65 -9.28 -12.51
C SER A 170 -7.37 -10.14 -12.58
N PRO A 171 -7.37 -11.36 -11.99
CA PRO A 171 -6.21 -12.25 -12.02
C PRO A 171 -5.72 -12.63 -13.43
N THR A 172 -6.60 -12.47 -14.43
CA THR A 172 -6.30 -12.77 -15.84
C THR A 172 -5.74 -11.59 -16.62
N ARG A 173 -5.59 -10.43 -16.00
CA ARG A 173 -5.00 -9.27 -16.67
C ARG A 173 -3.50 -9.45 -16.84
N PRO A 174 -2.96 -9.14 -18.03
CA PRO A 174 -1.52 -9.30 -18.30
C PRO A 174 -0.64 -8.73 -17.20
N VAL A 175 -0.91 -7.50 -16.74
CA VAL A 175 -0.13 -6.85 -15.69
C VAL A 175 -0.12 -7.64 -14.37
N ILE A 176 -1.23 -8.26 -13.97
CA ILE A 176 -1.28 -9.09 -12.75
C ILE A 176 -0.49 -10.38 -12.95
N VAL A 177 -0.63 -11.02 -14.11
CA VAL A 177 0.12 -12.25 -14.46
C VAL A 177 1.62 -11.98 -14.51
N GLU A 178 2.05 -10.91 -15.16
CA GLU A 178 3.46 -10.49 -15.26
C GLU A 178 4.05 -10.17 -13.89
N LEU A 179 3.32 -9.42 -13.06
CA LEU A 179 3.78 -9.11 -11.71
C LEU A 179 3.82 -10.37 -10.82
N ALA A 180 2.89 -11.31 -10.97
CA ALA A 180 2.94 -12.59 -10.24
C ALA A 180 4.19 -13.40 -10.62
N ALA A 181 4.54 -13.45 -11.90
CA ALA A 181 5.73 -14.17 -12.41
C ALA A 181 7.07 -13.51 -12.01
N ALA A 182 7.08 -12.24 -11.65
CA ALA A 182 8.29 -11.51 -11.28
C ALA A 182 8.66 -11.74 -9.80
N GLU A 183 9.21 -12.91 -9.49
CA GLU A 183 9.49 -13.34 -8.11
C GLU A 183 10.77 -12.72 -7.50
N ARG A 184 11.75 -12.36 -8.33
CA ARG A 184 13.07 -11.91 -7.85
C ARG A 184 13.02 -10.72 -6.91
N VAL A 185 12.11 -9.77 -7.17
CA VAL A 185 11.95 -8.57 -6.32
C VAL A 185 11.25 -8.86 -5.00
N ASN A 186 10.54 -10.00 -4.87
CA ASN A 186 9.68 -10.29 -3.73
C ASN A 186 10.45 -10.31 -2.40
N ARG A 187 11.72 -10.78 -2.40
CA ARG A 187 12.59 -10.80 -1.20
C ARG A 187 12.84 -9.40 -0.60
N ARG A 188 12.59 -8.36 -1.36
CA ARG A 188 12.70 -6.95 -0.93
C ARG A 188 11.35 -6.34 -0.56
N ILE A 189 10.30 -7.15 -0.49
CA ILE A 189 8.93 -6.72 -0.19
C ILE A 189 8.50 -7.31 1.15
N THR A 190 7.96 -6.45 2.02
CA THR A 190 7.15 -6.86 3.16
C THR A 190 5.69 -6.60 2.85
N SER A 191 4.86 -7.64 2.85
CA SER A 191 3.42 -7.54 2.64
C SER A 191 2.67 -7.62 3.96
N LEU A 192 2.07 -6.52 4.37
CA LEU A 192 1.21 -6.42 5.55
C LEU A 192 -0.25 -6.60 5.10
N GLN A 193 -0.95 -7.56 5.68
CA GLN A 193 -2.36 -7.80 5.37
C GLN A 193 -3.23 -7.73 6.63
N SER A 194 -4.38 -7.12 6.52
CA SER A 194 -5.40 -7.13 7.57
C SER A 194 -5.89 -8.55 7.83
N ARG A 195 -6.19 -8.89 9.09
CA ARG A 195 -6.84 -10.18 9.44
C ARG A 195 -8.14 -10.38 8.68
N TYR A 196 -8.89 -9.31 8.49
CA TYR A 196 -10.10 -9.27 7.67
C TYR A 196 -10.12 -7.97 6.87
N ASP A 197 -10.34 -8.11 5.57
CA ASP A 197 -10.47 -7.00 4.63
C ASP A 197 -11.75 -7.25 3.81
N GLN A 198 -12.66 -6.28 3.79
CA GLN A 198 -13.94 -6.42 3.11
C GLN A 198 -13.83 -6.32 1.57
N TYR A 199 -12.73 -5.82 1.06
CA TYR A 199 -12.50 -5.65 -0.39
C TYR A 199 -11.61 -6.74 -0.96
N LEU A 200 -10.76 -7.35 -0.12
CA LEU A 200 -9.78 -8.34 -0.57
C LEU A 200 -10.14 -9.74 -0.07
N PRO A 201 -10.19 -10.74 -0.95
CA PRO A 201 -10.27 -12.13 -0.54
C PRO A 201 -9.11 -12.51 0.37
N ALA A 202 -9.36 -13.42 1.32
CA ALA A 202 -8.32 -13.94 2.19
C ALA A 202 -7.15 -14.50 1.36
N GLY A 203 -5.92 -14.14 1.72
CA GLY A 203 -4.71 -14.58 1.04
C GLY A 203 -4.35 -13.81 -0.24
N SER A 204 -5.20 -12.88 -0.74
CA SER A 204 -4.89 -12.14 -1.96
C SER A 204 -3.69 -11.20 -1.82
N ALA A 205 -3.32 -10.84 -0.59
CA ALA A 205 -2.15 -10.03 -0.29
C ALA A 205 -0.89 -10.87 0.00
N VAL A 206 -0.99 -12.19 0.03
CA VAL A 206 0.17 -13.08 0.17
C VAL A 206 1.02 -13.01 -1.09
N LEU A 207 2.33 -12.89 -0.91
CA LEU A 207 3.31 -12.83 -1.98
C LEU A 207 4.44 -13.81 -1.69
N ASP A 208 4.58 -14.83 -2.51
CA ASP A 208 5.60 -15.86 -2.35
C ASP A 208 7.01 -15.24 -2.44
N GLY A 209 7.89 -15.65 -1.55
CA GLY A 209 9.26 -15.10 -1.46
C GLY A 209 9.37 -13.74 -0.78
N ALA A 210 8.24 -13.14 -0.34
CA ALA A 210 8.20 -11.91 0.46
C ALA A 210 8.05 -12.23 1.97
N GLU A 211 8.34 -11.25 2.81
CA GLU A 211 7.91 -11.28 4.20
C GLU A 211 6.41 -11.00 4.27
N ASN A 212 5.61 -11.99 4.68
CA ASN A 212 4.16 -11.83 4.80
C ASN A 212 3.75 -11.71 6.27
N VAL A 213 3.07 -10.63 6.63
CA VAL A 213 2.66 -10.33 8.00
C VAL A 213 1.15 -10.12 8.07
N VAL A 214 0.48 -10.89 8.92
CA VAL A 214 -0.95 -10.71 9.20
C VAL A 214 -1.11 -9.76 10.38
N LEU A 215 -1.69 -8.60 10.13
CA LEU A 215 -2.00 -7.60 11.15
C LEU A 215 -3.15 -8.09 12.04
N PRO A 216 -3.12 -7.84 13.36
CA PRO A 216 -4.23 -8.24 14.25
C PRO A 216 -5.49 -7.37 14.10
N HIS A 217 -5.54 -6.56 13.05
CA HIS A 217 -6.59 -5.58 12.78
C HIS A 217 -7.40 -5.95 11.55
N SER A 218 -8.63 -5.41 11.46
CA SER A 218 -9.54 -5.56 10.32
C SER A 218 -9.79 -4.22 9.66
N GLY A 219 -10.15 -4.24 8.37
CA GLY A 219 -10.46 -3.08 7.55
C GLY A 219 -9.41 -2.85 6.46
N HIS A 220 -9.84 -2.24 5.37
CA HIS A 220 -8.97 -1.95 4.23
C HIS A 220 -8.20 -0.63 4.41
N PHE A 221 -8.91 0.42 4.80
CA PHE A 221 -8.38 1.79 4.87
C PHE A 221 -7.97 2.21 6.28
N ARG A 222 -8.79 1.88 7.31
CA ARG A 222 -8.55 2.34 8.67
C ARG A 222 -7.20 1.92 9.23
N VAL A 223 -6.67 0.80 8.77
CA VAL A 223 -5.37 0.27 9.20
C VAL A 223 -4.24 1.26 8.93
N LEU A 224 -4.36 2.11 7.91
CA LEU A 224 -3.40 3.18 7.61
C LEU A 224 -3.28 4.25 8.70
N GLY A 225 -4.27 4.33 9.58
CA GLY A 225 -4.32 5.30 10.68
C GLY A 225 -4.10 4.70 12.07
N LEU A 226 -3.93 3.38 12.18
CA LEU A 226 -3.73 2.73 13.48
C LEU A 226 -2.29 2.85 13.95
N PRO A 227 -2.03 3.36 15.18
CA PRO A 227 -0.68 3.54 15.69
C PRO A 227 0.20 2.29 15.61
N SER A 228 -0.35 1.12 15.95
CA SER A 228 0.38 -0.15 15.88
C SER A 228 0.79 -0.53 14.45
N VAL A 229 -0.05 -0.26 13.45
CA VAL A 229 0.28 -0.52 12.04
C VAL A 229 1.29 0.49 11.52
N ILE A 230 1.18 1.75 11.94
CA ILE A 230 2.14 2.80 11.59
C ILE A 230 3.53 2.42 12.13
N GLU A 231 3.65 2.01 13.39
CA GLU A 231 4.94 1.58 13.96
C GLU A 231 5.47 0.30 13.29
N GLU A 232 4.58 -0.61 12.89
CA GLU A 232 4.94 -1.82 12.14
C GLU A 232 5.55 -1.49 10.77
N VAL A 233 5.00 -0.50 10.06
CA VAL A 233 5.57 0.03 8.82
C VAL A 233 6.91 0.72 9.08
N VAL A 234 6.94 1.62 10.06
CA VAL A 234 8.14 2.41 10.39
C VAL A 234 9.31 1.53 10.82
N ALA A 235 9.05 0.42 11.51
CA ALA A 235 10.09 -0.53 11.92
C ALA A 235 10.79 -1.21 10.71
N ARG A 236 10.14 -1.25 9.54
CA ARG A 236 10.67 -1.83 8.30
C ARG A 236 11.30 -0.83 7.35
N VAL A 237 11.17 0.45 7.64
CA VAL A 237 11.85 1.50 6.88
C VAL A 237 13.24 1.73 7.49
N PRO A 238 14.34 1.53 6.76
CA PRO A 238 15.70 1.65 7.29
C PRO A 238 15.99 3.05 7.81
N ARG A 239 16.66 3.15 8.93
CA ARG A 239 17.11 4.44 9.52
C ARG A 239 18.34 5.02 8.84
N ARG A 240 19.09 4.19 8.09
CA ARG A 240 20.29 4.59 7.32
C ARG A 240 20.23 3.92 5.97
N ALA A 241 20.83 4.54 4.97
CA ALA A 241 21.01 3.91 3.69
C ALA A 241 21.79 2.59 3.88
N SER A 242 21.37 1.52 3.19
CA SER A 242 22.17 0.31 3.12
C SER A 242 23.49 0.69 2.47
N SER A 243 24.60 0.47 3.15
CA SER A 243 25.91 0.57 2.54
C SER A 243 26.00 -0.49 1.45
N ALA A 244 26.03 -0.05 0.19
CA ALA A 244 26.23 -0.91 -0.96
C ALA A 244 27.60 -1.58 -0.92
#